data_7ba312a47cddd075ee17cca91c8156f8
#
_entry.id   7ba312a47cddd075ee17cca91c8156f8
#
_cell.length_a   1.000
_cell.length_b   1.000
_cell.length_c   1.000
_cell.angle_alpha   90.00
_cell.angle_beta   90.00
_cell.angle_gamma   90.00
#
_symmetry.space_group_name_H-M   'P 1'
#
loop_
_entity.id
_entity.type
_entity.pdbx_description
1 polymer ?
#
loop_
_entity_poly.entity_id
_entity_poly.type
_entity_poly.pdbx_seq_one_letter_code
_entity_poly.pdbx_strand_id
1 'polypeptide(L)'
;MVMRPGAKFAGLVLAGFSGLAATAAHAACNGPAALVAKLKAHPTTDNAVLLGSWYASHKQFDCALTTFHTALKSDPESAQLHYLTGLAYVDGDHTSEALPELRKAVQLDPQVIKPHMMLAFVLDREGKRQEAEEQWHQALTIDPASTTALEGLSQDLLDRNAFVDVVVLLRNAPHTEKLTINLARALGNLNMLDDARDVLTEALAAHPASIPLSRALIVVLVKQVRYQDAINLAQHIVEANPGNQDAELQLFRILVLTNHINAARPIGPKLLAKRPHDPDVLYLNGIVLRAVGDYAGAKNLLEQSVAADPTLPNYHYELGMVLVFLKDWAPARQELEKSIAMGATEPQAHYQLALALRGLGETEQAKKEIQLYQDQKTRDEAQLEAAMKAAQADDELKADKLQEAIAHYKEAVAQQPNNANFKYKLALALHESGDADGERALLEQAIQLNPDLPGAHNELGYLLSRSGDSAGAIQHFQAAVHAAPSYLDAWINLAAEFAMAGKFSEAHDAVGTALRLDPNDERAKKLNDRLSRDSAAHQSQP
;
A
#
# COMPACT_ATOMS: atom_id res chain seq x y z
N MET A 1 9.88 -6.18 4.35
CA MET A 1 9.85 -5.12 5.37
C MET A 1 8.58 -4.29 5.16
N VAL A 2 7.49 -4.69 5.81
CA VAL A 2 6.16 -4.08 5.64
C VAL A 2 6.00 -3.03 6.73
N MET A 3 6.01 -1.75 6.34
CA MET A 3 5.59 -0.67 7.24
C MET A 3 4.06 -0.68 7.32
N ARG A 4 3.51 -0.93 8.49
CA ARG A 4 2.11 -0.62 8.80
C ARG A 4 2.03 0.78 9.42
N PRO A 5 1.14 1.67 8.97
CA PRO A 5 0.79 2.87 9.71
C PRO A 5 -0.30 2.50 10.72
N GLY A 6 -0.03 2.66 12.00
CA GLY A 6 -1.04 2.41 13.03
C GLY A 6 -0.55 2.75 14.42
N ALA A 7 -0.39 4.03 14.71
CA ALA A 7 -0.29 4.46 16.10
C ALA A 7 -1.67 4.29 16.75
N LYS A 8 -1.87 3.18 17.49
CA LYS A 8 -2.98 3.06 18.44
C LYS A 8 -2.51 3.61 19.79
N PHE A 9 -3.17 4.67 20.22
CA PHE A 9 -3.04 5.18 21.58
C PHE A 9 -3.44 4.11 22.61
N ALA A 10 -2.58 3.95 23.61
CA ALA A 10 -2.72 3.02 24.71
C ALA A 10 -3.98 3.30 25.54
N GLY A 11 -4.73 2.26 25.82
CA GLY A 11 -5.85 2.29 26.75
C GLY A 11 -5.40 2.53 28.18
N LEU A 12 -5.95 3.55 28.80
CA LEU A 12 -5.80 3.82 30.22
C LEU A 12 -6.79 2.95 31.02
N VAL A 13 -6.26 2.28 32.02
CA VAL A 13 -6.95 1.43 33.00
C VAL A 13 -8.04 2.23 33.71
N LEU A 14 -9.26 1.69 33.71
CA LEU A 14 -10.38 2.14 34.54
C LEU A 14 -10.11 1.86 36.03
N ALA A 15 -9.79 2.92 36.76
CA ALA A 15 -10.01 2.95 38.19
C ALA A 15 -11.29 3.76 38.45
N GLY A 16 -12.26 3.11 39.10
CA GLY A 16 -13.55 3.70 39.40
C GLY A 16 -13.44 4.94 40.28
N PHE A 17 -14.15 5.98 39.89
CA PHE A 17 -14.56 7.08 40.74
C PHE A 17 -16.05 7.33 40.55
N SER A 18 -16.76 7.18 41.65
CA SER A 18 -18.16 7.53 41.85
C SER A 18 -18.46 9.02 41.56
N GLY A 19 -19.49 9.24 40.82
CA GLY A 19 -20.39 10.36 40.75
C GLY A 19 -19.89 11.76 41.20
N LEU A 20 -19.48 12.55 40.20
CA LEU A 20 -19.71 14.00 40.19
C LEU A 20 -20.08 14.33 38.74
N ALA A 21 -21.32 14.70 38.52
CA ALA A 21 -21.74 15.32 37.25
C ALA A 21 -20.92 16.61 37.08
N ALA A 22 -19.81 16.51 36.36
CA ALA A 22 -19.12 17.67 35.85
C ALA A 22 -20.03 18.28 34.77
N THR A 23 -20.75 19.34 35.12
CA THR A 23 -21.26 20.30 34.16
C THR A 23 -20.05 20.78 33.36
N ALA A 24 -19.92 20.30 32.12
CA ALA A 24 -18.94 20.84 31.19
C ALA A 24 -19.24 22.33 31.09
N ALA A 25 -18.38 23.15 31.70
CA ALA A 25 -18.39 24.58 31.49
C ALA A 25 -18.12 24.77 29.99
N HIS A 26 -19.16 25.14 29.22
CA HIS A 26 -18.99 25.56 27.85
C HIS A 26 -17.99 26.71 27.86
N ALA A 27 -16.81 26.49 27.33
CA ALA A 27 -15.83 27.53 27.14
C ALA A 27 -16.52 28.67 26.38
N ALA A 28 -16.52 29.89 26.94
CA ALA A 28 -17.20 31.01 26.32
C ALA A 28 -16.61 31.24 24.92
N CYS A 29 -17.48 31.23 23.90
CA CYS A 29 -17.07 31.43 22.51
C CYS A 29 -16.49 32.85 22.34
N ASN A 30 -15.18 32.95 22.19
CA ASN A 30 -14.45 34.22 22.06
C ASN A 30 -14.16 34.51 20.58
N GLY A 31 -15.19 34.99 19.87
CA GLY A 31 -15.07 35.42 18.48
C GLY A 31 -14.79 36.94 18.33
N PRO A 32 -14.32 37.38 17.15
CA PRO A 32 -14.18 38.78 16.84
C PRO A 32 -15.49 39.54 17.03
N ALA A 33 -15.48 40.58 17.86
CA ALA A 33 -16.69 41.35 18.18
C ALA A 33 -17.45 41.82 16.93
N ALA A 34 -16.69 42.19 15.87
CA ALA A 34 -17.27 42.62 14.60
C ALA A 34 -18.09 41.50 13.89
N LEU A 35 -17.55 40.25 13.85
CA LEU A 35 -18.22 39.11 13.24
C LEU A 35 -19.43 38.67 14.07
N VAL A 36 -19.27 38.64 15.39
CA VAL A 36 -20.40 38.32 16.31
C VAL A 36 -21.52 39.35 16.18
N ALA A 37 -21.21 40.66 16.18
CA ALA A 37 -22.17 41.71 15.96
C ALA A 37 -22.85 41.62 14.57
N LYS A 38 -22.05 41.31 13.54
CA LYS A 38 -22.57 41.18 12.16
C LYS A 38 -23.55 40.03 12.04
N LEU A 39 -23.25 38.84 12.58
CA LEU A 39 -24.15 37.70 12.58
C LEU A 39 -25.40 37.98 13.39
N LYS A 40 -25.30 38.67 14.55
CA LYS A 40 -26.43 39.03 15.38
C LYS A 40 -27.37 40.04 14.69
N ALA A 41 -26.80 41.00 13.94
CA ALA A 41 -27.59 42.00 13.20
C ALA A 41 -28.25 41.42 11.94
N HIS A 42 -27.54 40.55 11.25
CA HIS A 42 -27.95 39.92 9.99
C HIS A 42 -27.62 38.41 10.04
N PRO A 43 -28.54 37.57 10.55
CA PRO A 43 -28.35 36.13 10.71
C PRO A 43 -28.51 35.39 9.37
N THR A 44 -27.57 35.64 8.44
CA THR A 44 -27.50 35.01 7.13
C THR A 44 -26.52 33.85 7.15
N THR A 45 -26.70 32.90 6.21
CA THR A 45 -25.76 31.77 5.97
C THR A 45 -24.34 32.29 5.83
N ASP A 46 -24.08 33.33 5.03
CA ASP A 46 -22.72 33.89 4.80
C ASP A 46 -22.08 34.39 6.09
N ASN A 47 -22.84 35.08 6.95
CA ASN A 47 -22.30 35.59 8.20
C ASN A 47 -22.02 34.47 9.22
N ALA A 48 -22.85 33.41 9.20
CA ALA A 48 -22.63 32.22 10.00
C ALA A 48 -21.39 31.45 9.51
N VAL A 49 -21.21 31.32 8.19
CA VAL A 49 -20.00 30.74 7.58
C VAL A 49 -18.75 31.50 8.00
N LEU A 50 -18.77 32.84 7.92
CA LEU A 50 -17.62 33.68 8.32
C LEU A 50 -17.25 33.49 9.79
N LEU A 51 -18.21 33.55 10.71
CA LEU A 51 -17.95 33.42 12.14
C LEU A 51 -17.61 31.98 12.53
N GLY A 52 -18.36 30.99 12.02
CA GLY A 52 -18.11 29.59 12.32
C GLY A 52 -16.75 29.11 11.80
N SER A 53 -16.38 29.51 10.59
CA SER A 53 -15.04 29.20 10.04
C SER A 53 -13.92 29.89 10.82
N TRP A 54 -14.17 31.10 11.33
CA TRP A 54 -13.21 31.76 12.23
C TRP A 54 -13.01 30.94 13.51
N TYR A 55 -14.11 30.47 14.14
CA TYR A 55 -14.03 29.60 15.32
C TYR A 55 -13.27 28.30 15.03
N ALA A 56 -13.57 27.62 13.92
CA ALA A 56 -12.90 26.38 13.52
C ALA A 56 -11.38 26.60 13.34
N SER A 57 -10.98 27.66 12.63
CA SER A 57 -9.56 28.00 12.41
C SER A 57 -8.79 28.33 13.71
N HIS A 58 -9.51 28.71 14.78
CA HIS A 58 -8.97 28.95 16.11
C HIS A 58 -9.20 27.78 17.07
N LYS A 59 -9.51 26.59 16.54
CA LYS A 59 -9.74 25.35 17.29
C LYS A 59 -10.86 25.44 18.33
N GLN A 60 -11.82 26.35 18.14
CA GLN A 60 -13.02 26.47 18.96
C GLN A 60 -14.17 25.69 18.27
N PHE A 61 -13.99 24.38 18.14
CA PHE A 61 -14.88 23.54 17.32
C PHE A 61 -16.33 23.53 17.82
N ASP A 62 -16.56 23.48 19.14
CA ASP A 62 -17.93 23.56 19.73
C ASP A 62 -18.65 24.87 19.36
N CYS A 63 -17.89 25.99 19.32
CA CYS A 63 -18.43 27.29 18.93
C CYS A 63 -18.74 27.34 17.43
N ALA A 64 -17.89 26.73 16.60
CA ALA A 64 -18.14 26.58 15.17
C ALA A 64 -19.40 25.74 14.93
N LEU A 65 -19.51 24.57 15.56
CA LEU A 65 -20.67 23.66 15.46
C LEU A 65 -21.96 24.35 15.91
N THR A 66 -21.93 25.05 17.06
CA THR A 66 -23.09 25.80 17.55
C THR A 66 -23.56 26.87 16.55
N THR A 67 -22.60 27.58 15.92
CA THR A 67 -22.87 28.61 14.92
C THR A 67 -23.47 27.99 13.65
N PHE A 68 -22.88 26.92 13.14
CA PHE A 68 -23.36 26.25 11.94
C PHE A 68 -24.72 25.58 12.15
N HIS A 69 -24.93 24.86 13.27
CA HIS A 69 -26.23 24.25 13.59
C HIS A 69 -27.35 25.29 13.76
N THR A 70 -27.00 26.49 14.29
CA THR A 70 -27.98 27.57 14.38
C THR A 70 -28.35 28.09 13.00
N ALA A 71 -27.40 28.20 12.09
CA ALA A 71 -27.67 28.61 10.70
C ALA A 71 -28.46 27.55 9.92
N LEU A 72 -28.15 26.26 10.13
CA LEU A 72 -28.85 25.12 9.50
C LEU A 72 -30.35 25.06 9.90
N LYS A 73 -30.75 25.60 11.07
CA LYS A 73 -32.16 25.71 11.42
C LYS A 73 -32.93 26.65 10.49
N SER A 74 -32.25 27.66 9.94
CA SER A 74 -32.82 28.65 9.02
C SER A 74 -32.63 28.29 7.56
N ASP A 75 -31.58 27.51 7.25
CA ASP A 75 -31.20 27.09 5.90
C ASP A 75 -30.77 25.61 5.90
N PRO A 76 -31.74 24.67 6.06
CA PRO A 76 -31.48 23.24 6.22
C PRO A 76 -31.02 22.55 4.94
N GLU A 77 -31.07 23.19 3.79
CA GLU A 77 -30.65 22.66 2.49
C GLU A 77 -29.36 23.32 2.00
N SER A 78 -28.59 23.96 2.89
CA SER A 78 -27.28 24.53 2.55
C SER A 78 -26.22 23.47 2.53
N ALA A 79 -25.79 23.02 1.33
CA ALA A 79 -24.68 22.09 1.15
C ALA A 79 -23.39 22.60 1.81
N GLN A 80 -23.14 23.90 1.72
CA GLN A 80 -21.96 24.54 2.32
C GLN A 80 -21.97 24.45 3.85
N LEU A 81 -23.11 24.69 4.51
CA LEU A 81 -23.19 24.59 5.98
C LEU A 81 -23.02 23.13 6.43
N HIS A 82 -23.65 22.18 5.76
CA HIS A 82 -23.47 20.76 6.04
C HIS A 82 -22.00 20.34 5.88
N TYR A 83 -21.34 20.76 4.80
CA TYR A 83 -19.91 20.49 4.61
C TYR A 83 -19.04 21.08 5.73
N LEU A 84 -19.26 22.34 6.10
CA LEU A 84 -18.48 23.01 7.15
C LEU A 84 -18.77 22.43 8.55
N THR A 85 -19.99 21.99 8.79
CA THR A 85 -20.35 21.26 10.03
C THR A 85 -19.61 19.93 10.10
N GLY A 86 -19.64 19.17 9.00
CA GLY A 86 -18.86 17.91 8.89
C GLY A 86 -17.37 18.14 9.10
N LEU A 87 -16.81 19.17 8.48
CA LEU A 87 -15.38 19.52 8.65
C LEU A 87 -15.07 19.89 10.11
N ALA A 88 -15.92 20.68 10.78
CA ALA A 88 -15.73 21.04 12.19
C ALA A 88 -15.80 19.81 13.12
N TYR A 89 -16.63 18.82 12.79
CA TYR A 89 -16.63 17.54 13.50
C TYR A 89 -15.33 16.75 13.28
N VAL A 90 -14.83 16.68 12.03
CA VAL A 90 -13.56 16.00 11.72
C VAL A 90 -12.40 16.63 12.46
N ASP A 91 -12.29 17.97 12.44
CA ASP A 91 -11.23 18.72 13.11
C ASP A 91 -11.31 18.61 14.65
N GLY A 92 -12.52 18.35 15.17
CA GLY A 92 -12.80 18.09 16.59
C GLY A 92 -12.62 16.61 16.98
N ASP A 93 -12.20 15.74 16.07
CA ASP A 93 -12.03 14.28 16.26
C ASP A 93 -13.35 13.52 16.53
N HIS A 94 -14.46 14.04 15.99
CA HIS A 94 -15.82 13.47 16.05
C HIS A 94 -16.22 12.90 14.68
N THR A 95 -15.50 11.88 14.20
CA THR A 95 -15.65 11.37 12.82
C THR A 95 -17.03 10.73 12.55
N SER A 96 -17.61 10.06 13.54
CA SER A 96 -18.95 9.45 13.41
C SER A 96 -20.05 10.47 13.20
N GLU A 97 -19.97 11.64 13.84
CA GLU A 97 -20.93 12.74 13.71
C GLU A 97 -20.72 13.52 12.41
N ALA A 98 -19.52 13.49 11.83
CA ALA A 98 -19.24 14.12 10.54
C ALA A 98 -19.95 13.43 9.37
N LEU A 99 -20.10 12.09 9.41
CA LEU A 99 -20.63 11.30 8.28
C LEU A 99 -22.02 11.76 7.79
N PRO A 100 -23.05 11.92 8.63
CA PRO A 100 -24.37 12.35 8.15
C PRO A 100 -24.33 13.74 7.52
N GLU A 101 -23.54 14.65 8.07
CA GLU A 101 -23.41 16.00 7.55
C GLU A 101 -22.71 16.04 6.19
N LEU A 102 -21.60 15.28 6.04
CA LEU A 102 -20.88 15.18 4.76
C LEU A 102 -21.72 14.49 3.69
N ARG A 103 -22.47 13.43 4.03
CA ARG A 103 -23.40 12.78 3.09
C ARG A 103 -24.49 13.73 2.63
N LYS A 104 -25.05 14.54 3.55
CA LYS A 104 -26.07 15.54 3.21
C LYS A 104 -25.48 16.62 2.29
N ALA A 105 -24.23 17.07 2.54
CA ALA A 105 -23.55 18.02 1.68
C ALA A 105 -23.36 17.49 0.24
N VAL A 106 -22.91 16.25 0.09
CA VAL A 106 -22.76 15.57 -1.22
C VAL A 106 -24.12 15.40 -1.93
N GLN A 107 -25.17 15.04 -1.18
CA GLN A 107 -26.52 14.86 -1.73
C GLN A 107 -27.09 16.19 -2.26
N LEU A 108 -26.84 17.30 -1.56
CA LEU A 108 -27.35 18.61 -1.92
C LEU A 108 -26.62 19.25 -3.10
N ASP A 109 -25.30 19.03 -3.17
CA ASP A 109 -24.49 19.54 -4.29
C ASP A 109 -23.44 18.51 -4.71
N PRO A 110 -23.82 17.57 -5.60
CA PRO A 110 -22.94 16.47 -6.02
C PRO A 110 -21.83 16.89 -7.00
N GLN A 111 -21.78 18.16 -7.43
CA GLN A 111 -20.77 18.65 -8.35
C GLN A 111 -19.61 19.38 -7.64
N VAL A 112 -19.63 19.43 -6.32
CA VAL A 112 -18.57 20.05 -5.52
C VAL A 112 -17.60 18.98 -5.01
N ILE A 113 -16.33 19.06 -5.44
CA ILE A 113 -15.31 18.05 -5.15
C ILE A 113 -14.97 17.90 -3.65
N LYS A 114 -14.93 19.03 -2.89
CA LYS A 114 -14.47 19.04 -1.49
C LYS A 114 -15.29 18.15 -0.55
N PRO A 115 -16.65 18.16 -0.59
CA PRO A 115 -17.46 17.25 0.21
C PRO A 115 -17.17 15.77 -0.10
N HIS A 116 -17.00 15.40 -1.38
CA HIS A 116 -16.67 14.03 -1.77
C HIS A 116 -15.33 13.58 -1.18
N MET A 117 -14.28 14.39 -1.32
CA MET A 117 -12.95 14.07 -0.76
C MET A 117 -12.98 13.95 0.77
N MET A 118 -13.72 14.85 1.46
CA MET A 118 -13.82 14.79 2.92
C MET A 118 -14.65 13.59 3.38
N LEU A 119 -15.74 13.27 2.66
CA LEU A 119 -16.55 12.09 2.94
C LEU A 119 -15.74 10.81 2.75
N ALA A 120 -14.97 10.71 1.67
CA ALA A 120 -14.06 9.58 1.42
C ALA A 120 -13.04 9.42 2.55
N PHE A 121 -12.39 10.51 2.94
CA PHE A 121 -11.42 10.50 4.04
C PHE A 121 -12.02 10.00 5.37
N VAL A 122 -13.24 10.44 5.70
CA VAL A 122 -13.92 10.01 6.93
C VAL A 122 -14.37 8.55 6.84
N LEU A 123 -14.85 8.11 5.67
CA LEU A 123 -15.23 6.72 5.43
C LEU A 123 -14.04 5.77 5.56
N ASP A 124 -12.85 6.15 5.07
CA ASP A 124 -11.61 5.40 5.25
C ASP A 124 -11.25 5.24 6.74
N ARG A 125 -11.34 6.32 7.51
CA ARG A 125 -11.10 6.27 8.96
C ARG A 125 -12.09 5.37 9.70
N GLU A 126 -13.34 5.29 9.24
CA GLU A 126 -14.37 4.42 9.78
C GLU A 126 -14.29 2.97 9.26
N GLY A 127 -13.32 2.66 8.39
CA GLY A 127 -13.14 1.35 7.80
C GLY A 127 -14.15 0.99 6.69
N LYS A 128 -14.93 1.96 6.21
CA LYS A 128 -15.93 1.82 5.13
C LYS A 128 -15.28 2.03 3.75
N ARG A 129 -14.29 1.23 3.46
CA ARG A 129 -13.39 1.42 2.32
C ARG A 129 -14.08 1.47 0.97
N GLN A 130 -15.05 0.58 0.73
CA GLN A 130 -15.77 0.55 -0.55
C GLN A 130 -16.54 1.86 -0.80
N GLU A 131 -17.21 2.38 0.22
CA GLU A 131 -17.90 3.66 0.12
C GLU A 131 -16.91 4.84 -0.05
N ALA A 132 -15.73 4.76 0.58
CA ALA A 132 -14.67 5.75 0.43
C ALA A 132 -14.16 5.79 -1.02
N GLU A 133 -13.88 4.63 -1.60
CA GLU A 133 -13.43 4.50 -2.99
C GLU A 133 -14.44 5.11 -3.97
N GLU A 134 -15.73 4.84 -3.78
CA GLU A 134 -16.79 5.46 -4.60
C GLU A 134 -16.72 6.99 -4.53
N GLN A 135 -16.48 7.55 -3.34
CA GLN A 135 -16.38 9.01 -3.18
C GLN A 135 -15.09 9.57 -3.78
N TRP A 136 -13.97 8.85 -3.71
CA TRP A 136 -12.74 9.24 -4.43
C TRP A 136 -12.96 9.24 -5.95
N HIS A 137 -13.64 8.23 -6.50
CA HIS A 137 -13.97 8.19 -7.92
C HIS A 137 -14.92 9.32 -8.34
N GLN A 138 -15.91 9.67 -7.51
CA GLN A 138 -16.76 10.83 -7.79
C GLN A 138 -15.95 12.14 -7.79
N ALA A 139 -15.03 12.31 -6.84
CA ALA A 139 -14.12 13.46 -6.84
C ALA A 139 -13.29 13.56 -8.12
N LEU A 140 -12.75 12.43 -8.62
CA LEU A 140 -11.97 12.36 -9.86
C LEU A 140 -12.82 12.50 -11.12
N THR A 141 -14.11 12.19 -11.06
CA THR A 141 -15.05 12.47 -12.15
C THR A 141 -15.29 13.98 -12.30
N ILE A 142 -15.29 14.72 -11.17
CA ILE A 142 -15.44 16.19 -11.17
C ILE A 142 -14.14 16.87 -11.60
N ASP A 143 -13.01 16.44 -11.04
CA ASP A 143 -11.67 16.95 -11.38
C ASP A 143 -10.66 15.80 -11.49
N PRO A 144 -10.42 15.27 -12.70
CA PRO A 144 -9.47 14.19 -12.94
C PRO A 144 -8.02 14.50 -12.57
N ALA A 145 -7.66 15.79 -12.46
CA ALA A 145 -6.31 16.23 -12.11
C ALA A 145 -6.16 16.56 -10.61
N SER A 146 -7.20 16.33 -9.79
CA SER A 146 -7.14 16.59 -8.37
C SER A 146 -6.09 15.73 -7.67
N THR A 147 -4.95 16.32 -7.34
CA THR A 147 -3.85 15.62 -6.65
C THR A 147 -4.28 15.03 -5.32
N THR A 148 -5.14 15.73 -4.56
CA THR A 148 -5.68 15.23 -3.28
C THR A 148 -6.54 13.99 -3.47
N ALA A 149 -7.41 13.95 -4.48
CA ALA A 149 -8.24 12.79 -4.75
C ALA A 149 -7.40 11.61 -5.27
N LEU A 150 -6.42 11.87 -6.16
CA LEU A 150 -5.45 10.88 -6.63
C LEU A 150 -4.61 10.30 -5.47
N GLU A 151 -4.16 11.15 -4.54
CA GLU A 151 -3.41 10.72 -3.35
C GLU A 151 -4.25 9.84 -2.43
N GLY A 152 -5.52 10.22 -2.19
CA GLY A 152 -6.44 9.45 -1.37
C GLY A 152 -6.73 8.08 -1.99
N LEU A 153 -7.18 8.05 -3.23
CA LEU A 153 -7.50 6.80 -3.93
C LEU A 153 -6.26 5.90 -4.09
N SER A 154 -5.11 6.46 -4.49
CA SER A 154 -3.90 5.65 -4.62
C SER A 154 -3.42 5.06 -3.31
N GLN A 155 -3.59 5.77 -2.19
CA GLN A 155 -3.26 5.23 -0.87
C GLN A 155 -4.21 4.08 -0.47
N ASP A 156 -5.52 4.23 -0.68
CA ASP A 156 -6.50 3.17 -0.39
C ASP A 156 -6.21 1.91 -1.24
N LEU A 157 -5.95 2.09 -2.54
CA LEU A 157 -5.56 1.01 -3.44
C LEU A 157 -4.25 0.31 -2.99
N LEU A 158 -3.24 1.08 -2.52
CA LEU A 158 -2.00 0.51 -1.97
C LEU A 158 -2.26 -0.31 -0.69
N ASP A 159 -3.15 0.14 0.18
CA ASP A 159 -3.48 -0.54 1.43
C ASP A 159 -4.25 -1.86 1.21
N ARG A 160 -4.89 -2.00 0.04
CA ARG A 160 -5.55 -3.23 -0.44
C ARG A 160 -4.65 -4.12 -1.30
N ASN A 161 -3.41 -3.72 -1.54
CA ASN A 161 -2.48 -4.35 -2.47
C ASN A 161 -2.95 -4.37 -3.94
N ALA A 162 -3.84 -3.47 -4.33
CA ALA A 162 -4.31 -3.27 -5.70
C ALA A 162 -3.26 -2.49 -6.53
N PHE A 163 -2.05 -3.02 -6.61
CA PHE A 163 -0.90 -2.31 -7.17
C PHE A 163 -1.04 -1.98 -8.66
N VAL A 164 -1.70 -2.85 -9.43
CA VAL A 164 -1.95 -2.61 -10.85
C VAL A 164 -2.84 -1.38 -11.04
N ASP A 165 -3.90 -1.27 -10.22
CA ASP A 165 -4.83 -0.13 -10.29
C ASP A 165 -4.15 1.19 -9.93
N VAL A 166 -3.22 1.17 -8.96
CA VAL A 166 -2.37 2.34 -8.65
C VAL A 166 -1.53 2.75 -9.87
N VAL A 167 -0.89 1.79 -10.56
CA VAL A 167 -0.08 2.10 -11.73
C VAL A 167 -0.94 2.71 -12.84
N VAL A 168 -2.13 2.16 -13.11
CA VAL A 168 -3.05 2.71 -14.11
C VAL A 168 -3.54 4.10 -13.72
N LEU A 169 -3.96 4.26 -12.46
CA LEU A 169 -4.44 5.54 -11.94
C LEU A 169 -3.38 6.65 -12.06
N LEU A 170 -2.12 6.32 -11.77
CA LEU A 170 -1.05 7.31 -11.66
C LEU A 170 -0.17 7.46 -12.90
N ARG A 171 -0.32 6.60 -13.93
CA ARG A 171 0.50 6.63 -15.15
C ARG A 171 0.56 8.01 -15.83
N ASN A 172 -0.56 8.71 -15.86
CA ASN A 172 -0.70 10.01 -16.49
C ASN A 172 -1.05 11.12 -15.46
N ALA A 173 -0.88 10.85 -14.18
CA ALA A 173 -1.19 11.79 -13.12
C ALA A 173 -0.12 12.89 -13.00
N PRO A 174 -0.43 14.04 -12.38
CA PRO A 174 0.57 15.04 -12.04
C PRO A 174 1.70 14.43 -11.20
N HIS A 175 2.95 14.75 -11.54
CA HIS A 175 4.14 14.22 -10.85
C HIS A 175 4.41 14.97 -9.53
N THR A 176 3.48 14.88 -8.55
CA THR A 176 3.79 15.33 -7.19
C THR A 176 4.68 14.31 -6.48
N GLU A 177 5.46 14.77 -5.50
CA GLU A 177 6.33 13.90 -4.70
C GLU A 177 5.58 12.67 -4.16
N LYS A 178 4.40 12.88 -3.57
CA LYS A 178 3.62 11.82 -2.95
C LYS A 178 3.03 10.83 -3.97
N LEU A 179 2.49 11.31 -5.08
CA LEU A 179 1.97 10.47 -6.16
C LEU A 179 3.08 9.64 -6.81
N THR A 180 4.25 10.24 -7.02
CA THR A 180 5.43 9.53 -7.53
C THR A 180 5.88 8.40 -6.56
N ILE A 181 5.90 8.67 -5.26
CA ILE A 181 6.22 7.64 -4.25
C ILE A 181 5.17 6.52 -4.25
N ASN A 182 3.89 6.84 -4.35
CA ASN A 182 2.82 5.84 -4.41
C ASN A 182 2.94 4.98 -5.67
N LEU A 183 3.21 5.58 -6.83
CA LEU A 183 3.47 4.87 -8.08
C LEU A 183 4.68 3.94 -7.95
N ALA A 184 5.79 4.44 -7.43
CA ALA A 184 7.00 3.64 -7.24
C ALA A 184 6.81 2.49 -6.23
N ARG A 185 5.99 2.69 -5.18
CA ARG A 185 5.60 1.60 -4.26
C ARG A 185 4.82 0.51 -4.97
N ALA A 186 3.86 0.88 -5.80
CA ALA A 186 3.08 -0.08 -6.59
C ALA A 186 3.97 -0.86 -7.56
N LEU A 187 4.78 -0.16 -8.37
CA LEU A 187 5.74 -0.77 -9.29
C LEU A 187 6.71 -1.71 -8.55
N GLY A 188 7.23 -1.27 -7.39
CA GLY A 188 8.15 -2.09 -6.58
C GLY A 188 7.52 -3.34 -5.96
N ASN A 189 6.19 -3.35 -5.73
CA ASN A 189 5.47 -4.54 -5.28
C ASN A 189 5.09 -5.48 -6.45
N LEU A 190 4.93 -4.93 -7.66
CA LEU A 190 4.78 -5.70 -8.90
C LEU A 190 6.12 -6.25 -9.43
N ASN A 191 7.22 -6.04 -8.70
CA ASN A 191 8.59 -6.38 -9.10
C ASN A 191 9.08 -5.64 -10.36
N MET A 192 8.44 -4.56 -10.76
CA MET A 192 8.85 -3.66 -11.85
C MET A 192 9.88 -2.66 -11.32
N LEU A 193 11.03 -3.18 -10.87
CA LEU A 193 12.02 -2.40 -10.11
C LEU A 193 12.73 -1.34 -10.96
N ASP A 194 12.92 -1.61 -12.27
CA ASP A 194 13.53 -0.64 -13.17
C ASP A 194 12.61 0.56 -13.41
N ASP A 195 11.32 0.31 -13.67
CA ASP A 195 10.34 1.39 -13.83
C ASP A 195 10.20 2.22 -12.54
N ALA A 196 10.17 1.56 -11.37
CA ALA A 196 10.14 2.24 -10.08
C ALA A 196 11.37 3.13 -9.85
N ARG A 197 12.57 2.64 -10.23
CA ARG A 197 13.81 3.41 -10.17
C ARG A 197 13.75 4.63 -11.08
N ASP A 198 13.32 4.44 -12.32
CA ASP A 198 13.35 5.49 -13.35
C ASP A 198 12.39 6.63 -12.99
N VAL A 199 11.16 6.32 -12.56
CA VAL A 199 10.18 7.30 -12.08
C VAL A 199 10.71 8.10 -10.88
N LEU A 200 11.34 7.43 -9.91
CA LEU A 200 11.91 8.10 -8.74
C LEU A 200 13.16 8.93 -9.09
N THR A 201 13.98 8.45 -10.03
CA THR A 201 15.18 9.15 -10.47
C THR A 201 14.82 10.44 -11.20
N GLU A 202 13.79 10.41 -12.06
CA GLU A 202 13.28 11.59 -12.74
C GLU A 202 12.72 12.62 -11.76
N ALA A 203 11.90 12.19 -10.80
CA ALA A 203 11.36 13.07 -9.78
C ALA A 203 12.45 13.66 -8.87
N LEU A 204 13.46 12.86 -8.54
CA LEU A 204 14.60 13.33 -7.72
C LEU A 204 15.48 14.32 -8.50
N ALA A 205 15.58 14.21 -9.83
CA ALA A 205 16.27 15.19 -10.66
C ALA A 205 15.59 16.58 -10.59
N ALA A 206 14.24 16.61 -10.48
CA ALA A 206 13.49 17.84 -10.28
C ALA A 206 13.58 18.36 -8.82
N HIS A 207 13.74 17.47 -7.84
CA HIS A 207 13.78 17.77 -6.41
C HIS A 207 15.00 17.12 -5.73
N PRO A 208 16.24 17.57 -6.02
CA PRO A 208 17.47 16.86 -5.62
C PRO A 208 17.68 16.71 -4.11
N ALA A 209 17.07 17.59 -3.30
CA ALA A 209 17.18 17.57 -1.85
C ALA A 209 16.00 16.85 -1.15
N SER A 210 15.10 16.19 -1.90
CA SER A 210 13.94 15.53 -1.31
C SER A 210 14.34 14.26 -0.57
N ILE A 211 14.13 14.27 0.75
CA ILE A 211 14.37 13.10 1.62
C ILE A 211 13.32 11.99 1.36
N PRO A 212 12.01 12.27 1.18
CA PRO A 212 11.04 11.22 0.88
C PRO A 212 11.29 10.47 -0.44
N LEU A 213 11.61 11.20 -1.53
CA LEU A 213 11.94 10.59 -2.83
C LEU A 213 13.21 9.74 -2.73
N SER A 214 14.27 10.28 -2.09
CA SER A 214 15.51 9.53 -1.93
C SER A 214 15.31 8.26 -1.09
N ARG A 215 14.48 8.32 -0.04
CA ARG A 215 14.13 7.14 0.76
C ARG A 215 13.44 6.07 -0.08
N ALA A 216 12.48 6.47 -0.91
CA ALA A 216 11.80 5.54 -1.81
C ALA A 216 12.78 4.91 -2.82
N LEU A 217 13.67 5.71 -3.41
CA LEU A 217 14.67 5.22 -4.37
C LEU A 217 15.70 4.29 -3.70
N ILE A 218 16.15 4.60 -2.48
CA ILE A 218 17.03 3.71 -1.69
C ILE A 218 16.38 2.34 -1.49
N VAL A 219 15.08 2.28 -1.18
CA VAL A 219 14.37 1.00 -1.02
C VAL A 219 14.37 0.20 -2.32
N VAL A 220 14.16 0.84 -3.46
CA VAL A 220 14.19 0.20 -4.79
C VAL A 220 15.61 -0.30 -5.10
N LEU A 221 16.63 0.52 -4.90
CA LEU A 221 18.04 0.15 -5.13
C LEU A 221 18.48 -1.03 -4.25
N VAL A 222 18.02 -1.09 -2.99
CA VAL A 222 18.26 -2.23 -2.09
C VAL A 222 17.59 -3.50 -2.62
N LYS A 223 16.36 -3.42 -3.11
CA LYS A 223 15.69 -4.57 -3.74
C LYS A 223 16.41 -5.04 -5.00
N GLN A 224 17.03 -4.14 -5.75
CA GLN A 224 17.88 -4.45 -6.92
C GLN A 224 19.29 -4.93 -6.55
N VAL A 225 19.61 -5.07 -5.25
CA VAL A 225 20.96 -5.41 -4.73
C VAL A 225 22.03 -4.37 -5.11
N ARG A 226 21.62 -3.16 -5.49
CA ARG A 226 22.49 -2.03 -5.86
C ARG A 226 22.90 -1.24 -4.61
N TYR A 227 23.53 -1.92 -3.67
CA TYR A 227 23.84 -1.34 -2.35
C TYR A 227 24.75 -0.11 -2.42
N GLN A 228 25.74 -0.10 -3.32
CA GLN A 228 26.65 1.04 -3.42
C GLN A 228 25.94 2.30 -3.93
N ASP A 229 25.00 2.14 -4.88
CA ASP A 229 24.21 3.25 -5.39
C ASP A 229 23.27 3.80 -4.31
N ALA A 230 22.67 2.92 -3.50
CA ALA A 230 21.85 3.32 -2.36
C ALA A 230 22.66 4.10 -1.30
N ILE A 231 23.90 3.70 -1.02
CA ILE A 231 24.81 4.40 -0.10
C ILE A 231 25.21 5.76 -0.69
N ASN A 232 25.61 5.82 -1.96
CA ASN A 232 25.99 7.06 -2.63
C ASN A 232 24.84 8.07 -2.62
N LEU A 233 23.60 7.60 -2.90
CA LEU A 233 22.40 8.44 -2.83
C LEU A 233 22.17 8.97 -1.42
N ALA A 234 22.26 8.12 -0.40
CA ALA A 234 22.08 8.53 0.99
C ALA A 234 23.14 9.57 1.43
N GLN A 235 24.40 9.42 1.00
CA GLN A 235 25.45 10.40 1.23
C GLN A 235 25.15 11.74 0.56
N HIS A 236 24.76 11.72 -0.70
CA HIS A 236 24.40 12.92 -1.44
C HIS A 236 23.25 13.70 -0.76
N ILE A 237 22.23 12.97 -0.25
CA ILE A 237 21.11 13.61 0.47
C ILE A 237 21.55 14.24 1.78
N VAL A 238 22.48 13.65 2.51
CA VAL A 238 23.07 14.27 3.71
C VAL A 238 23.84 15.54 3.34
N GLU A 239 24.59 15.54 2.24
CA GLU A 239 25.30 16.71 1.72
C GLU A 239 24.36 17.81 1.28
N ALA A 240 23.24 17.48 0.63
CA ALA A 240 22.21 18.41 0.19
C ALA A 240 21.37 18.98 1.34
N ASN A 241 21.32 18.28 2.50
CA ASN A 241 20.55 18.66 3.68
C ASN A 241 21.42 18.69 4.95
N PRO A 242 22.39 19.61 5.07
CA PRO A 242 23.33 19.62 6.19
C PRO A 242 22.62 19.74 7.54
N GLY A 243 22.92 18.82 8.44
CA GLY A 243 22.35 18.81 9.79
C GLY A 243 20.92 18.25 9.89
N ASN A 244 20.33 17.80 8.79
CA ASN A 244 19.04 17.13 8.81
C ASN A 244 19.18 15.71 9.37
N GLN A 245 18.53 15.48 10.51
CA GLN A 245 18.65 14.23 11.27
C GLN A 245 17.98 13.05 10.54
N ASP A 246 16.95 13.27 9.72
CA ASP A 246 16.28 12.20 8.96
C ASP A 246 17.16 11.74 7.80
N ALA A 247 17.87 12.66 7.14
CA ALA A 247 18.87 12.31 6.13
C ALA A 247 20.03 11.51 6.74
N GLU A 248 20.58 12.00 7.89
CA GLU A 248 21.64 11.30 8.63
C GLU A 248 21.18 9.89 9.06
N LEU A 249 19.93 9.74 9.51
CA LEU A 249 19.35 8.44 9.90
C LEU A 249 19.19 7.49 8.70
N GLN A 250 18.80 8.00 7.54
CA GLN A 250 18.73 7.17 6.31
C GLN A 250 20.12 6.63 5.91
N LEU A 251 21.14 7.49 5.93
CA LEU A 251 22.52 7.05 5.66
C LEU A 251 22.98 6.01 6.69
N PHE A 252 22.73 6.27 7.97
CA PHE A 252 23.08 5.34 9.04
C PHE A 252 22.39 3.98 8.84
N ARG A 253 21.10 3.98 8.54
CA ARG A 253 20.31 2.77 8.31
C ARG A 253 20.85 1.96 7.16
N ILE A 254 21.09 2.57 5.99
CA ILE A 254 21.58 1.82 4.83
C ILE A 254 22.98 1.24 5.06
N LEU A 255 23.87 1.97 5.73
CA LEU A 255 25.20 1.48 6.08
C LEU A 255 25.14 0.28 7.02
N VAL A 256 24.24 0.30 8.02
CA VAL A 256 24.04 -0.83 8.94
C VAL A 256 23.44 -2.03 8.21
N LEU A 257 22.37 -1.84 7.42
CA LEU A 257 21.70 -2.91 6.70
C LEU A 257 22.58 -3.58 5.63
N THR A 258 23.51 -2.83 5.05
CA THR A 258 24.46 -3.36 4.05
C THR A 258 25.79 -3.79 4.66
N ASN A 259 25.86 -3.90 5.99
CA ASN A 259 27.05 -4.32 6.76
C ASN A 259 28.29 -3.42 6.60
N HIS A 260 28.10 -2.13 6.27
CA HIS A 260 29.18 -1.13 6.23
C HIS A 260 29.44 -0.54 7.61
N ILE A 261 29.71 -1.41 8.59
CA ILE A 261 29.78 -1.06 10.02
C ILE A 261 30.83 0.02 10.32
N ASN A 262 31.99 -0.05 9.67
CA ASN A 262 33.05 0.94 9.88
C ASN A 262 32.62 2.36 9.47
N ALA A 263 31.82 2.51 8.41
CA ALA A 263 31.28 3.78 7.96
C ALA A 263 30.09 4.23 8.83
N ALA A 264 29.28 3.29 9.35
CA ALA A 264 28.16 3.57 10.25
C ALA A 264 28.63 4.06 11.64
N ARG A 265 29.71 3.49 12.16
CA ARG A 265 30.20 3.70 13.53
C ARG A 265 30.35 5.18 13.96
N PRO A 266 30.86 6.13 13.16
CA PRO A 266 30.98 7.54 13.55
C PRO A 266 29.64 8.31 13.53
N ILE A 267 28.61 7.79 12.86
CA ILE A 267 27.31 8.45 12.70
C ILE A 267 26.41 8.15 13.90
N GLY A 268 26.37 6.90 14.33
CA GLY A 268 25.47 6.41 15.36
C GLY A 268 25.48 7.22 16.67
N PRO A 269 26.64 7.45 17.32
CA PRO A 269 26.71 8.24 18.57
C PRO A 269 26.23 9.68 18.42
N LYS A 270 26.43 10.31 17.24
CA LYS A 270 25.96 11.66 16.96
C LYS A 270 24.43 11.72 16.87
N LEU A 271 23.83 10.72 16.20
CA LEU A 271 22.37 10.60 16.13
C LEU A 271 21.78 10.29 17.51
N LEU A 272 22.40 9.40 18.27
CA LEU A 272 21.95 9.04 19.62
C LEU A 272 21.97 10.26 20.57
N ALA A 273 22.96 11.12 20.47
CA ALA A 273 23.02 12.36 21.24
C ALA A 273 21.88 13.34 20.90
N LYS A 274 21.46 13.38 19.63
CA LYS A 274 20.36 14.24 19.14
C LYS A 274 18.98 13.63 19.37
N ARG A 275 18.86 12.29 19.32
CA ARG A 275 17.62 11.50 19.41
C ARG A 275 17.77 10.35 20.41
N PRO A 276 17.93 10.64 21.71
CA PRO A 276 18.30 9.61 22.71
C PRO A 276 17.20 8.57 22.98
N HIS A 277 15.96 8.84 22.59
CA HIS A 277 14.81 7.96 22.81
C HIS A 277 14.16 7.47 21.50
N ASP A 278 14.78 7.75 20.36
CA ASP A 278 14.28 7.27 19.07
C ASP A 278 14.56 5.77 18.94
N PRO A 279 13.52 4.90 18.83
CA PRO A 279 13.69 3.46 18.84
C PRO A 279 14.56 2.94 17.69
N ASP A 280 14.47 3.54 16.50
CA ASP A 280 15.30 3.18 15.37
C ASP A 280 16.78 3.54 15.58
N VAL A 281 17.04 4.71 16.15
CA VAL A 281 18.42 5.14 16.46
C VAL A 281 19.04 4.24 17.52
N LEU A 282 18.29 3.88 18.56
CA LEU A 282 18.71 2.92 19.59
C LEU A 282 19.01 1.54 18.98
N TYR A 283 18.09 1.01 18.18
CA TYR A 283 18.19 -0.27 17.50
C TYR A 283 19.44 -0.37 16.60
N LEU A 284 19.61 0.61 15.70
CA LEU A 284 20.72 0.62 14.76
C LEU A 284 22.09 0.75 15.46
N ASN A 285 22.16 1.57 16.54
CA ASN A 285 23.38 1.64 17.37
C ASN A 285 23.62 0.31 18.08
N GLY A 286 22.59 -0.37 18.57
CA GLY A 286 22.71 -1.70 19.16
C GLY A 286 23.32 -2.71 18.19
N ILE A 287 22.89 -2.71 16.91
CA ILE A 287 23.48 -3.56 15.86
C ILE A 287 24.96 -3.22 15.64
N VAL A 288 25.31 -1.93 15.55
CA VAL A 288 26.72 -1.50 15.39
C VAL A 288 27.58 -1.96 16.56
N LEU A 289 27.10 -1.82 17.81
CA LEU A 289 27.83 -2.28 19.00
C LEU A 289 28.00 -3.80 19.02
N ARG A 290 26.93 -4.56 18.67
CA ARG A 290 27.03 -6.00 18.50
C ARG A 290 28.09 -6.41 17.47
N ALA A 291 28.08 -5.74 16.31
CA ALA A 291 29.00 -6.02 15.22
C ALA A 291 30.47 -5.76 15.58
N VAL A 292 30.74 -4.84 16.50
CA VAL A 292 32.11 -4.58 16.99
C VAL A 292 32.45 -5.37 18.27
N GLY A 293 31.54 -6.23 18.74
CA GLY A 293 31.76 -7.13 19.91
C GLY A 293 31.41 -6.51 21.27
N ASP A 294 30.89 -5.28 21.33
CA ASP A 294 30.39 -4.68 22.56
C ASP A 294 28.95 -5.16 22.84
N TYR A 295 28.83 -6.41 23.27
CA TYR A 295 27.52 -7.01 23.56
C TYR A 295 26.81 -6.39 24.76
N ALA A 296 27.56 -5.86 25.75
CA ALA A 296 26.96 -5.22 26.91
C ALA A 296 26.35 -3.88 26.55
N GLY A 297 27.07 -3.06 25.79
CA GLY A 297 26.55 -1.81 25.24
C GLY A 297 25.35 -2.05 24.30
N ALA A 298 25.47 -3.07 23.42
CA ALA A 298 24.38 -3.47 22.52
C ALA A 298 23.11 -3.85 23.28
N LYS A 299 23.20 -4.70 24.34
CA LYS A 299 22.08 -5.09 25.20
C LYS A 299 21.36 -3.87 25.75
N ASN A 300 22.10 -2.93 26.31
CA ASN A 300 21.51 -1.73 26.93
C ASN A 300 20.69 -0.90 25.91
N LEU A 301 21.22 -0.68 24.70
CA LEU A 301 20.50 0.09 23.67
C LEU A 301 19.32 -0.66 23.10
N LEU A 302 19.43 -1.96 22.90
CA LEU A 302 18.35 -2.80 22.36
C LEU A 302 17.21 -2.97 23.38
N GLU A 303 17.50 -3.07 24.67
CA GLU A 303 16.47 -3.06 25.72
C GLU A 303 15.68 -1.74 25.71
N GLN A 304 16.36 -0.60 25.55
CA GLN A 304 15.71 0.70 25.40
C GLN A 304 14.88 0.80 24.11
N SER A 305 15.37 0.25 22.99
CA SER A 305 14.65 0.20 21.72
C SER A 305 13.35 -0.61 21.84
N VAL A 306 13.41 -1.80 22.41
CA VAL A 306 12.23 -2.66 22.69
C VAL A 306 11.25 -1.97 23.65
N ALA A 307 11.75 -1.26 24.66
CA ALA A 307 10.89 -0.53 25.60
C ALA A 307 10.19 0.65 24.94
N ALA A 308 10.85 1.33 23.98
CA ALA A 308 10.29 2.46 23.24
C ALA A 308 9.25 2.02 22.19
N ASP A 309 9.49 0.92 21.49
CA ASP A 309 8.54 0.31 20.56
C ASP A 309 8.60 -1.23 20.62
N PRO A 310 7.72 -1.85 21.43
CA PRO A 310 7.67 -3.30 21.59
C PRO A 310 6.92 -4.02 20.45
N THR A 311 6.53 -3.33 19.39
CA THR A 311 5.69 -3.91 18.31
C THR A 311 6.50 -4.44 17.14
N LEU A 312 7.81 -4.22 17.11
CA LEU A 312 8.68 -4.57 16.00
C LEU A 312 9.44 -5.89 16.28
N PRO A 313 9.17 -6.98 15.54
CA PRO A 313 9.80 -8.28 15.76
C PRO A 313 11.33 -8.24 15.66
N ASN A 314 11.90 -7.39 14.80
CA ASN A 314 13.34 -7.27 14.62
C ASN A 314 14.07 -6.75 15.86
N TYR A 315 13.42 -5.91 16.67
CA TYR A 315 14.01 -5.39 17.90
C TYR A 315 14.17 -6.51 18.92
N HIS A 316 13.16 -7.35 19.09
CA HIS A 316 13.19 -8.54 19.93
C HIS A 316 14.21 -9.57 19.43
N TYR A 317 14.30 -9.78 18.11
CA TYR A 317 15.29 -10.68 17.51
C TYR A 317 16.73 -10.26 17.82
N GLU A 318 17.08 -8.99 17.57
CA GLU A 318 18.43 -8.48 17.80
C GLU A 318 18.80 -8.50 19.28
N LEU A 319 17.85 -8.14 20.17
CA LEU A 319 18.05 -8.25 21.62
C LEU A 319 18.26 -9.72 22.03
N GLY A 320 17.43 -10.63 21.57
CA GLY A 320 17.54 -12.06 21.84
C GLY A 320 18.89 -12.62 21.37
N MET A 321 19.35 -12.22 20.19
CA MET A 321 20.66 -12.62 19.66
C MET A 321 21.80 -12.13 20.56
N VAL A 322 21.79 -10.88 20.98
CA VAL A 322 22.80 -10.31 21.89
C VAL A 322 22.81 -11.04 23.23
N LEU A 323 21.64 -11.36 23.77
CA LEU A 323 21.50 -12.14 25.01
C LEU A 323 22.07 -13.56 24.87
N VAL A 324 21.93 -14.21 23.71
CA VAL A 324 22.58 -15.50 23.42
C VAL A 324 24.12 -15.36 23.48
N PHE A 325 24.69 -14.32 22.87
CA PHE A 325 26.14 -14.06 22.96
C PHE A 325 26.62 -13.83 24.40
N LEU A 326 25.81 -13.17 25.22
CA LEU A 326 26.08 -12.95 26.63
C LEU A 326 25.82 -14.18 27.50
N LYS A 327 25.27 -15.26 26.94
CA LYS A 327 24.84 -16.48 27.64
C LYS A 327 23.72 -16.22 28.69
N ASP A 328 22.95 -15.17 28.47
CA ASP A 328 21.79 -14.80 29.27
C ASP A 328 20.55 -15.53 28.71
N TRP A 329 20.53 -16.87 28.97
CA TRP A 329 19.68 -17.80 28.21
C TRP A 329 18.18 -17.58 28.39
N ALA A 330 17.72 -17.33 29.63
CA ALA A 330 16.29 -17.21 29.91
C ALA A 330 15.67 -15.95 29.30
N PRO A 331 16.26 -14.74 29.42
CA PRO A 331 15.82 -13.57 28.68
C PRO A 331 15.97 -13.73 27.18
N ALA A 332 17.05 -14.37 26.69
CA ALA A 332 17.24 -14.64 25.26
C ALA A 332 16.08 -15.43 24.67
N ARG A 333 15.70 -16.54 25.34
CA ARG A 333 14.54 -17.33 24.96
C ARG A 333 13.28 -16.47 24.86
N GLN A 334 12.99 -15.67 25.91
CA GLN A 334 11.78 -14.86 25.97
C GLN A 334 11.69 -13.87 24.79
N GLU A 335 12.78 -13.18 24.46
CA GLU A 335 12.79 -12.18 23.38
C GLU A 335 12.70 -12.84 22.00
N LEU A 336 13.36 -13.99 21.80
CA LEU A 336 13.29 -14.74 20.54
C LEU A 336 11.91 -15.38 20.32
N GLU A 337 11.28 -15.93 21.36
CA GLU A 337 9.89 -16.43 21.30
C GLU A 337 8.90 -15.31 20.92
N LYS A 338 9.06 -14.10 21.51
CA LYS A 338 8.25 -12.93 21.13
C LYS A 338 8.46 -12.55 19.67
N SER A 339 9.72 -12.45 19.23
CA SER A 339 10.04 -12.13 17.84
C SER A 339 9.36 -13.09 16.85
N ILE A 340 9.47 -14.40 17.10
CA ILE A 340 8.85 -15.44 16.27
C ILE A 340 7.31 -15.34 16.32
N ALA A 341 6.72 -15.17 17.50
CA ALA A 341 5.27 -15.02 17.66
C ALA A 341 4.71 -13.79 16.95
N MET A 342 5.51 -12.75 16.78
CA MET A 342 5.17 -11.52 16.05
C MET A 342 5.40 -11.65 14.54
N GLY A 343 5.81 -12.82 14.06
CA GLY A 343 5.98 -13.12 12.65
C GLY A 343 7.35 -12.72 12.08
N ALA A 344 8.41 -12.78 12.91
CA ALA A 344 9.77 -12.72 12.37
C ALA A 344 9.97 -13.84 11.34
N THR A 345 10.38 -13.45 10.14
CA THR A 345 10.54 -14.36 9.00
C THR A 345 11.96 -14.90 8.85
N GLU A 346 12.91 -14.38 9.64
CA GLU A 346 14.30 -14.79 9.57
C GLU A 346 14.49 -16.20 10.14
N PRO A 347 14.91 -17.19 9.33
CA PRO A 347 15.15 -18.56 9.82
C PRO A 347 16.11 -18.59 11.00
N GLN A 348 17.04 -17.64 11.04
CA GLN A 348 18.04 -17.51 12.10
C GLN A 348 17.43 -17.29 13.49
N ALA A 349 16.16 -16.80 13.59
CA ALA A 349 15.47 -16.65 14.88
C ALA A 349 15.28 -18.00 15.57
N HIS A 350 14.87 -19.03 14.83
CA HIS A 350 14.76 -20.41 15.33
C HIS A 350 16.11 -20.98 15.75
N TYR A 351 17.18 -20.70 14.97
CA TYR A 351 18.54 -21.14 15.32
C TYR A 351 19.02 -20.50 16.64
N GLN A 352 18.83 -19.19 16.81
CA GLN A 352 19.21 -18.49 18.03
C GLN A 352 18.37 -18.98 19.25
N LEU A 353 17.07 -19.23 19.05
CA LEU A 353 16.22 -19.82 20.08
C LEU A 353 16.70 -21.21 20.50
N ALA A 354 17.11 -22.03 19.54
CA ALA A 354 17.69 -23.34 19.83
C ALA A 354 18.98 -23.26 20.68
N LEU A 355 19.82 -22.25 20.42
CA LEU A 355 21.02 -22.02 21.25
C LEU A 355 20.66 -21.62 22.67
N ALA A 356 19.65 -20.73 22.85
CA ALA A 356 19.16 -20.33 24.17
C ALA A 356 18.58 -21.52 24.94
N LEU A 357 17.74 -22.34 24.29
CA LEU A 357 17.15 -23.56 24.87
C LEU A 357 18.22 -24.59 25.27
N ARG A 358 19.26 -24.77 24.46
CA ARG A 358 20.41 -25.62 24.81
C ARG A 358 21.15 -25.10 26.04
N GLY A 359 21.31 -23.78 26.16
CA GLY A 359 21.91 -23.13 27.30
C GLY A 359 21.11 -23.35 28.59
N LEU A 360 19.79 -23.51 28.48
CA LEU A 360 18.87 -23.85 29.59
C LEU A 360 18.75 -25.35 29.87
N GLY A 361 19.37 -26.20 29.04
CA GLY A 361 19.27 -27.66 29.16
C GLY A 361 18.01 -28.28 28.53
N GLU A 362 17.20 -27.48 27.82
CA GLU A 362 15.94 -27.88 27.17
C GLU A 362 16.21 -28.54 25.81
N THR A 363 16.94 -29.64 25.79
CA THR A 363 17.52 -30.25 24.59
C THR A 363 16.47 -30.68 23.55
N GLU A 364 15.33 -31.20 23.99
CA GLU A 364 14.29 -31.66 23.04
C GLU A 364 13.58 -30.50 22.33
N GLN A 365 13.36 -29.39 23.03
CA GLN A 365 12.82 -28.19 22.43
C GLN A 365 13.84 -27.56 21.43
N ALA A 366 15.10 -27.51 21.85
CA ALA A 366 16.17 -27.04 20.99
C ALA A 366 16.30 -27.84 19.65
N LYS A 367 16.09 -29.17 19.71
CA LYS A 367 16.07 -30.00 18.50
C LYS A 367 14.93 -29.64 17.56
N LYS A 368 13.73 -29.35 18.11
CA LYS A 368 12.58 -28.92 17.31
C LYS A 368 12.86 -27.59 16.61
N GLU A 369 13.45 -26.63 17.32
CA GLU A 369 13.80 -25.33 16.74
C GLU A 369 14.88 -25.46 15.65
N ILE A 370 15.88 -26.33 15.82
CA ILE A 370 16.86 -26.64 14.78
C ILE A 370 16.18 -27.26 13.55
N GLN A 371 15.22 -28.15 13.74
CA GLN A 371 14.48 -28.72 12.63
C GLN A 371 13.68 -27.66 11.88
N LEU A 372 12.98 -26.77 12.60
CA LEU A 372 12.25 -25.64 12.00
C LEU A 372 13.18 -24.71 11.20
N TYR A 373 14.35 -24.39 11.75
CA TYR A 373 15.39 -23.63 11.04
C TYR A 373 15.80 -24.32 9.74
N GLN A 374 16.09 -25.63 9.80
CA GLN A 374 16.52 -26.41 8.62
C GLN A 374 15.41 -26.49 7.56
N ASP A 375 14.19 -26.77 7.99
CA ASP A 375 13.03 -26.85 7.09
C ASP A 375 12.73 -25.52 6.40
N GLN A 376 12.86 -24.41 7.13
CA GLN A 376 12.65 -23.08 6.57
C GLN A 376 13.79 -22.73 5.60
N LYS A 377 15.04 -22.97 5.99
CA LYS A 377 16.20 -22.73 5.13
C LYS A 377 16.11 -23.51 3.84
N THR A 378 15.74 -24.80 3.90
CA THR A 378 15.56 -25.64 2.70
C THR A 378 14.43 -25.10 1.80
N ARG A 379 13.33 -24.62 2.40
CA ARG A 379 12.23 -24.00 1.65
C ARG A 379 12.68 -22.70 0.97
N ASP A 380 13.42 -21.84 1.68
CA ASP A 380 13.90 -20.57 1.14
C ASP A 380 14.91 -20.81 0.00
N GLU A 381 15.81 -21.80 0.14
CA GLU A 381 16.75 -22.20 -0.92
C GLU A 381 15.99 -22.73 -2.16
N ALA A 382 14.99 -23.61 -1.96
CA ALA A 382 14.17 -24.12 -3.06
C ALA A 382 13.32 -22.98 -3.71
N GLN A 383 12.86 -22.03 -2.92
CA GLN A 383 12.12 -20.87 -3.43
C GLN A 383 13.00 -19.97 -4.28
N LEU A 384 14.22 -19.71 -3.82
CA LEU A 384 15.20 -18.93 -4.58
C LEU A 384 15.59 -19.63 -5.89
N GLU A 385 15.87 -20.93 -5.84
CA GLU A 385 16.23 -21.72 -7.03
C GLU A 385 15.08 -21.71 -8.06
N ALA A 386 13.85 -21.95 -7.62
CA ALA A 386 12.67 -21.89 -8.49
C ALA A 386 12.50 -20.50 -9.14
N ALA A 387 12.72 -19.42 -8.37
CA ALA A 387 12.65 -18.06 -8.89
C ALA A 387 13.77 -17.78 -9.92
N MET A 388 14.99 -18.29 -9.69
CA MET A 388 16.09 -18.18 -10.64
C MET A 388 15.78 -18.95 -11.94
N LYS A 389 15.22 -20.15 -11.85
CA LYS A 389 14.78 -20.93 -13.02
C LYS A 389 13.69 -20.22 -13.82
N ALA A 390 12.70 -19.64 -13.14
CA ALA A 390 11.67 -18.85 -13.81
C ALA A 390 12.21 -17.60 -14.49
N ALA A 391 13.15 -16.89 -13.85
CA ALA A 391 13.81 -15.72 -14.43
C ALA A 391 14.67 -16.11 -15.66
N GLN A 392 15.39 -17.23 -15.58
CA GLN A 392 16.14 -17.77 -16.72
C GLN A 392 15.20 -18.09 -17.89
N ALA A 393 14.04 -18.70 -17.62
CA ALA A 393 13.04 -18.98 -18.63
C ALA A 393 12.46 -17.69 -19.26
N ASP A 394 12.23 -16.63 -18.46
CA ASP A 394 11.82 -15.32 -18.97
C ASP A 394 12.85 -14.74 -19.97
N ASP A 395 14.14 -14.89 -19.68
CA ASP A 395 15.22 -14.41 -20.57
C ASP A 395 15.37 -15.30 -21.82
N GLU A 396 15.13 -16.59 -21.71
CA GLU A 396 15.13 -17.53 -22.84
C GLU A 396 13.96 -17.26 -23.82
N LEU A 397 12.78 -16.89 -23.31
CA LEU A 397 11.67 -16.45 -24.17
C LEU A 397 12.05 -15.18 -24.96
N LYS A 398 12.67 -14.18 -24.31
CA LYS A 398 13.16 -12.98 -25.01
C LYS A 398 14.23 -13.28 -26.08
N ALA A 399 14.93 -14.42 -25.94
CA ALA A 399 15.97 -14.89 -26.85
C ALA A 399 15.43 -15.90 -27.89
N ASP A 400 14.10 -16.03 -28.03
CA ASP A 400 13.41 -17.01 -28.92
C ASP A 400 13.77 -18.49 -28.66
N LYS A 401 14.14 -18.82 -27.41
CA LYS A 401 14.50 -20.18 -26.98
C LYS A 401 13.36 -20.85 -26.22
N LEU A 402 12.23 -21.03 -26.93
CA LEU A 402 10.97 -21.48 -26.33
C LEU A 402 11.07 -22.83 -25.60
N GLN A 403 11.80 -23.81 -26.16
CA GLN A 403 11.88 -25.15 -25.57
C GLN A 403 12.71 -25.18 -24.28
N GLU A 404 13.78 -24.41 -24.23
CA GLU A 404 14.60 -24.20 -23.04
C GLU A 404 13.78 -23.48 -21.94
N ALA A 405 13.02 -22.44 -22.31
CA ALA A 405 12.14 -21.73 -21.38
C ALA A 405 11.09 -22.65 -20.76
N ILE A 406 10.41 -23.49 -21.59
CA ILE A 406 9.45 -24.49 -21.10
C ILE A 406 10.13 -25.46 -20.12
N ALA A 407 11.36 -25.91 -20.40
CA ALA A 407 12.06 -26.80 -19.50
C ALA A 407 12.34 -26.15 -18.14
N HIS A 408 12.83 -24.91 -18.10
CA HIS A 408 13.12 -24.20 -16.86
C HIS A 408 11.86 -23.81 -16.09
N TYR A 409 10.76 -23.42 -16.77
CA TYR A 409 9.48 -23.24 -16.08
C TYR A 409 8.94 -24.53 -15.48
N LYS A 410 9.11 -25.69 -16.14
CA LYS A 410 8.75 -27.00 -15.57
C LYS A 410 9.57 -27.29 -14.31
N GLU A 411 10.86 -26.99 -14.31
CA GLU A 411 11.71 -27.11 -13.12
C GLU A 411 11.21 -26.20 -11.99
N ALA A 412 10.90 -24.92 -12.28
CA ALA A 412 10.37 -23.98 -11.30
C ALA A 412 9.03 -24.46 -10.71
N VAL A 413 8.11 -24.97 -11.53
CA VAL A 413 6.83 -25.55 -11.09
C VAL A 413 7.05 -26.82 -10.26
N ALA A 414 8.03 -27.65 -10.61
CA ALA A 414 8.35 -28.87 -9.86
C ALA A 414 8.86 -28.56 -8.45
N GLN A 415 9.67 -27.51 -8.29
CA GLN A 415 10.17 -27.05 -6.98
C GLN A 415 9.07 -26.32 -6.16
N GLN A 416 8.18 -25.57 -6.84
CA GLN A 416 7.07 -24.86 -6.20
C GLN A 416 5.73 -25.20 -6.86
N PRO A 417 5.17 -26.38 -6.61
CA PRO A 417 3.95 -26.86 -7.27
C PRO A 417 2.69 -26.03 -6.92
N ASN A 418 2.73 -25.27 -5.82
CA ASN A 418 1.63 -24.41 -5.39
C ASN A 418 1.83 -22.93 -5.79
N ASN A 419 2.80 -22.62 -6.64
CA ASN A 419 2.99 -21.27 -7.15
C ASN A 419 2.13 -21.04 -8.41
N ALA A 420 1.03 -20.29 -8.24
CA ALA A 420 0.10 -19.97 -9.32
C ALA A 420 0.78 -19.23 -10.48
N ASN A 421 1.72 -18.31 -10.18
CA ASN A 421 2.42 -17.52 -11.19
C ASN A 421 3.35 -18.37 -12.06
N PHE A 422 4.06 -19.34 -11.48
CA PHE A 422 4.92 -20.22 -12.28
C PHE A 422 4.10 -21.12 -13.19
N LYS A 423 2.94 -21.63 -12.72
CA LYS A 423 2.03 -22.38 -13.57
C LYS A 423 1.46 -21.53 -14.71
N TYR A 424 1.08 -20.28 -14.41
CA TYR A 424 0.61 -19.33 -15.42
C TYR A 424 1.68 -19.04 -16.48
N LYS A 425 2.92 -18.75 -16.07
CA LYS A 425 4.04 -18.51 -17.01
C LYS A 425 4.34 -19.75 -17.87
N LEU A 426 4.31 -20.93 -17.28
CA LEU A 426 4.46 -22.17 -18.04
C LEU A 426 3.31 -22.36 -19.05
N ALA A 427 2.07 -22.01 -18.65
CA ALA A 427 0.92 -22.09 -19.56
C ALA A 427 1.10 -21.16 -20.77
N LEU A 428 1.59 -19.93 -20.57
CA LEU A 428 1.89 -18.99 -21.67
C LEU A 428 2.96 -19.57 -22.62
N ALA A 429 4.02 -20.16 -22.08
CA ALA A 429 5.05 -20.79 -22.90
C ALA A 429 4.51 -22.02 -23.67
N LEU A 430 3.58 -22.78 -23.10
CA LEU A 430 2.89 -23.89 -23.79
C LEU A 430 1.95 -23.38 -24.87
N HIS A 431 1.28 -22.24 -24.67
CA HIS A 431 0.50 -21.56 -25.69
C HIS A 431 1.33 -21.30 -26.95
N GLU A 432 2.52 -20.70 -26.78
CA GLU A 432 3.44 -20.42 -27.89
C GLU A 432 3.95 -21.69 -28.59
N SER A 433 4.04 -22.81 -27.85
CA SER A 433 4.45 -24.10 -28.41
C SER A 433 3.29 -24.84 -29.14
N GLY A 434 2.04 -24.37 -28.97
CA GLY A 434 0.84 -25.00 -29.53
C GLY A 434 0.27 -26.15 -28.69
N ASP A 435 0.72 -26.37 -27.47
CA ASP A 435 0.20 -27.37 -26.52
C ASP A 435 -1.02 -26.80 -25.76
N ALA A 436 -2.17 -26.76 -26.44
CA ALA A 436 -3.41 -26.21 -25.89
C ALA A 436 -3.96 -27.00 -24.68
N ASP A 437 -3.76 -28.33 -24.64
CA ASP A 437 -4.22 -29.15 -23.52
C ASP A 437 -3.37 -28.88 -22.26
N GLY A 438 -2.07 -28.81 -22.43
CA GLY A 438 -1.14 -28.46 -21.35
C GLY A 438 -1.37 -27.03 -20.82
N GLU A 439 -1.57 -26.06 -21.73
CA GLU A 439 -1.92 -24.68 -21.41
C GLU A 439 -3.18 -24.64 -20.53
N ARG A 440 -4.29 -25.23 -21.00
CA ARG A 440 -5.57 -25.25 -20.29
C ARG A 440 -5.44 -25.83 -18.89
N ALA A 441 -4.81 -27.00 -18.77
CA ALA A 441 -4.66 -27.69 -17.50
C ALA A 441 -3.87 -26.85 -16.47
N LEU A 442 -2.85 -26.12 -16.90
CA LEU A 442 -2.05 -25.27 -16.03
C LEU A 442 -2.77 -23.98 -15.66
N LEU A 443 -3.54 -23.37 -16.57
CA LEU A 443 -4.38 -22.21 -16.28
C LEU A 443 -5.45 -22.54 -15.23
N GLU A 444 -6.15 -23.68 -15.38
CA GLU A 444 -7.12 -24.16 -14.39
C GLU A 444 -6.48 -24.38 -13.02
N GLN A 445 -5.29 -24.98 -12.95
CA GLN A 445 -4.55 -25.15 -11.71
C GLN A 445 -4.08 -23.80 -11.11
N ALA A 446 -3.64 -22.85 -11.94
CA ALA A 446 -3.21 -21.54 -11.49
C ALA A 446 -4.38 -20.77 -10.86
N ILE A 447 -5.57 -20.81 -11.49
CA ILE A 447 -6.80 -20.21 -10.98
C ILE A 447 -7.27 -20.90 -9.68
N GLN A 448 -7.15 -22.23 -9.59
CA GLN A 448 -7.48 -22.94 -8.35
C GLN A 448 -6.58 -22.50 -7.17
N LEU A 449 -5.30 -22.23 -7.43
CA LEU A 449 -4.33 -21.76 -6.42
C LEU A 449 -4.48 -20.26 -6.09
N ASN A 450 -4.81 -19.46 -7.10
CA ASN A 450 -5.06 -18.03 -6.97
C ASN A 450 -6.27 -17.64 -7.82
N PRO A 451 -7.48 -17.60 -7.23
CA PRO A 451 -8.71 -17.23 -7.94
C PRO A 451 -8.73 -15.78 -8.46
N ASP A 452 -7.86 -14.91 -7.92
CA ASP A 452 -7.76 -13.50 -8.33
C ASP A 452 -6.57 -13.27 -9.30
N LEU A 453 -6.20 -14.26 -10.12
CA LEU A 453 -5.12 -14.14 -11.10
C LEU A 453 -5.68 -13.71 -12.48
N PRO A 454 -5.72 -12.39 -12.78
CA PRO A 454 -6.45 -11.87 -13.94
C PRO A 454 -5.89 -12.38 -15.27
N GLY A 455 -4.56 -12.52 -15.39
CA GLY A 455 -3.92 -13.07 -16.58
C GLY A 455 -4.37 -14.50 -16.89
N ALA A 456 -4.43 -15.38 -15.88
CA ALA A 456 -4.87 -16.75 -16.07
C ALA A 456 -6.35 -16.83 -16.49
N HIS A 457 -7.20 -15.99 -15.91
CA HIS A 457 -8.59 -15.88 -16.34
C HIS A 457 -8.73 -15.37 -17.78
N ASN A 458 -7.97 -14.36 -18.17
CA ASN A 458 -7.99 -13.84 -19.53
C ASN A 458 -7.58 -14.91 -20.56
N GLU A 459 -6.48 -15.62 -20.32
CA GLU A 459 -6.01 -16.67 -21.23
C GLU A 459 -6.96 -17.85 -21.30
N LEU A 460 -7.50 -18.30 -20.17
CA LEU A 460 -8.49 -19.38 -20.17
C LEU A 460 -9.78 -18.94 -20.87
N GLY A 461 -10.24 -17.69 -20.68
CA GLY A 461 -11.35 -17.12 -21.43
C GLY A 461 -11.09 -17.12 -22.94
N TYR A 462 -9.89 -16.76 -23.36
CA TYR A 462 -9.48 -16.79 -24.77
C TYR A 462 -9.49 -18.21 -25.35
N LEU A 463 -8.97 -19.20 -24.63
CA LEU A 463 -9.03 -20.62 -25.04
C LEU A 463 -10.46 -21.11 -25.19
N LEU A 464 -11.34 -20.79 -24.23
CA LEU A 464 -12.75 -21.20 -24.27
C LEU A 464 -13.50 -20.55 -25.45
N SER A 465 -13.24 -19.27 -25.72
CA SER A 465 -13.77 -18.56 -26.88
C SER A 465 -13.38 -19.27 -28.19
N ARG A 466 -12.12 -19.63 -28.35
CA ARG A 466 -11.62 -20.36 -29.52
C ARG A 466 -12.22 -21.77 -29.67
N SER A 467 -12.56 -22.42 -28.57
CA SER A 467 -13.23 -23.74 -28.58
C SER A 467 -14.75 -23.64 -28.77
N GLY A 468 -15.31 -22.43 -28.84
CA GLY A 468 -16.74 -22.18 -29.01
C GLY A 468 -17.54 -22.16 -27.71
N ASP A 469 -16.91 -22.27 -26.55
CA ASP A 469 -17.56 -22.08 -25.25
C ASP A 469 -17.64 -20.61 -24.88
N SER A 470 -18.54 -19.90 -25.53
CA SER A 470 -18.76 -18.46 -25.31
C SER A 470 -19.23 -18.16 -23.89
N ALA A 471 -20.00 -19.03 -23.25
CA ALA A 471 -20.48 -18.83 -21.89
C ALA A 471 -19.33 -18.90 -20.88
N GLY A 472 -18.48 -19.91 -21.00
CA GLY A 472 -17.27 -20.04 -20.18
C GLY A 472 -16.29 -18.90 -20.41
N ALA A 473 -16.09 -18.49 -21.68
CA ALA A 473 -15.22 -17.36 -22.02
C ALA A 473 -15.68 -16.05 -21.33
N ILE A 474 -16.97 -15.71 -21.43
CA ILE A 474 -17.54 -14.53 -20.76
C ILE A 474 -17.32 -14.58 -19.26
N GLN A 475 -17.57 -15.74 -18.62
CA GLN A 475 -17.37 -15.89 -17.17
C GLN A 475 -15.92 -15.59 -16.76
N HIS A 476 -14.95 -16.14 -17.51
CA HIS A 476 -13.54 -15.94 -17.21
C HIS A 476 -13.06 -14.52 -17.52
N PHE A 477 -13.49 -13.91 -18.63
CA PHE A 477 -13.18 -12.49 -18.88
C PHE A 477 -13.79 -11.56 -17.83
N GLN A 478 -15.02 -11.85 -17.35
CA GLN A 478 -15.61 -11.11 -16.24
C GLN A 478 -14.81 -11.26 -14.95
N ALA A 479 -14.32 -12.47 -14.65
CA ALA A 479 -13.43 -12.68 -13.51
C ALA A 479 -12.10 -11.90 -13.66
N ALA A 480 -11.53 -11.88 -14.87
CA ALA A 480 -10.31 -11.13 -15.15
C ALA A 480 -10.48 -9.62 -14.90
N VAL A 481 -11.57 -9.01 -15.41
CA VAL A 481 -11.84 -7.57 -15.22
C VAL A 481 -12.31 -7.24 -13.80
N HIS A 482 -12.87 -8.20 -13.08
CA HIS A 482 -13.20 -8.05 -11.68
C HIS A 482 -11.94 -8.04 -10.81
N ALA A 483 -11.02 -8.99 -11.05
CA ALA A 483 -9.74 -9.08 -10.35
C ALA A 483 -8.79 -7.92 -10.67
N ALA A 484 -8.83 -7.42 -11.92
CA ALA A 484 -8.06 -6.27 -12.38
C ALA A 484 -8.92 -5.38 -13.28
N PRO A 485 -9.65 -4.39 -12.71
CA PRO A 485 -10.50 -3.47 -13.47
C PRO A 485 -9.76 -2.63 -14.52
N SER A 486 -8.46 -2.51 -14.40
CA SER A 486 -7.57 -1.80 -15.34
C SER A 486 -6.99 -2.68 -16.46
N TYR A 487 -7.35 -3.96 -16.50
CA TYR A 487 -6.81 -4.90 -17.49
C TYR A 487 -7.47 -4.69 -18.87
N LEU A 488 -6.85 -3.82 -19.68
CA LEU A 488 -7.35 -3.39 -20.98
C LEU A 488 -7.69 -4.57 -21.91
N ASP A 489 -6.77 -5.55 -22.04
CA ASP A 489 -6.98 -6.69 -22.93
C ASP A 489 -8.20 -7.53 -22.53
N ALA A 490 -8.41 -7.73 -21.23
CA ALA A 490 -9.56 -8.47 -20.73
C ALA A 490 -10.89 -7.75 -21.03
N TRP A 491 -10.93 -6.40 -20.94
CA TRP A 491 -12.10 -5.62 -21.35
C TRP A 491 -12.37 -5.71 -22.85
N ILE A 492 -11.33 -5.66 -23.69
CA ILE A 492 -11.47 -5.81 -25.15
C ILE A 492 -11.97 -7.20 -25.48
N ASN A 493 -11.41 -8.24 -24.86
CA ASN A 493 -11.83 -9.63 -25.07
C ASN A 493 -13.26 -9.87 -24.59
N LEU A 494 -13.64 -9.32 -23.44
CA LEU A 494 -15.01 -9.38 -22.92
C LEU A 494 -16.01 -8.71 -23.88
N ALA A 495 -15.67 -7.52 -24.38
CA ALA A 495 -16.50 -6.79 -25.33
C ALA A 495 -16.67 -7.56 -26.65
N ALA A 496 -15.58 -8.16 -27.16
CA ALA A 496 -15.61 -8.98 -28.37
C ALA A 496 -16.50 -10.23 -28.18
N GLU A 497 -16.38 -10.89 -27.03
CA GLU A 497 -17.16 -12.09 -26.72
C GLU A 497 -18.65 -11.77 -26.52
N PHE A 498 -18.99 -10.66 -25.84
CA PHE A 498 -20.37 -10.19 -25.76
C PHE A 498 -20.95 -9.89 -27.14
N ALA A 499 -20.17 -9.27 -28.04
CA ALA A 499 -20.59 -9.01 -29.41
C ALA A 499 -20.89 -10.30 -30.17
N MET A 500 -20.02 -11.31 -30.08
CA MET A 500 -20.22 -12.63 -30.69
C MET A 500 -21.44 -13.34 -30.12
N ALA A 501 -21.74 -13.17 -28.84
CA ALA A 501 -22.93 -13.69 -28.17
C ALA A 501 -24.22 -12.89 -28.46
N GLY A 502 -24.17 -11.82 -29.27
CA GLY A 502 -25.31 -10.96 -29.59
C GLY A 502 -25.72 -10.01 -28.45
N LYS A 503 -24.90 -9.90 -27.41
CA LYS A 503 -25.12 -9.02 -26.25
C LYS A 503 -24.53 -7.63 -26.50
N PHE A 504 -25.14 -6.89 -27.45
CA PHE A 504 -24.57 -5.64 -27.95
C PHE A 504 -24.49 -4.52 -26.90
N SER A 505 -25.45 -4.46 -25.96
CA SER A 505 -25.42 -3.47 -24.88
C SER A 505 -24.21 -3.66 -23.98
N GLU A 506 -24.01 -4.89 -23.49
CA GLU A 506 -22.90 -5.25 -22.63
C GLU A 506 -21.55 -5.11 -23.36
N ALA A 507 -21.52 -5.38 -24.68
CA ALA A 507 -20.34 -5.16 -25.50
C ALA A 507 -19.95 -3.69 -25.58
N HIS A 508 -20.94 -2.79 -25.74
CA HIS A 508 -20.71 -1.33 -25.74
C HIS A 508 -20.19 -0.83 -24.39
N ASP A 509 -20.74 -1.32 -23.29
CA ASP A 509 -20.29 -0.94 -21.94
C ASP A 509 -18.83 -1.38 -21.70
N ALA A 510 -18.51 -2.62 -22.10
CA ALA A 510 -17.18 -3.17 -21.93
C ALA A 510 -16.14 -2.44 -22.82
N VAL A 511 -16.43 -2.20 -24.12
CA VAL A 511 -15.51 -1.46 -25.00
C VAL A 511 -15.41 0.01 -24.60
N GLY A 512 -16.48 0.59 -24.09
CA GLY A 512 -16.46 1.95 -23.51
C GLY A 512 -15.52 2.03 -22.30
N THR A 513 -15.46 0.98 -21.48
CA THR A 513 -14.49 0.89 -20.37
C THR A 513 -13.07 0.76 -20.91
N ALA A 514 -12.82 -0.11 -21.90
CA ALA A 514 -11.53 -0.22 -22.55
C ALA A 514 -11.03 1.13 -23.12
N LEU A 515 -11.90 1.89 -23.77
CA LEU A 515 -11.55 3.22 -24.31
C LEU A 515 -11.36 4.30 -23.24
N ARG A 516 -11.95 4.14 -22.05
CA ARG A 516 -11.61 5.01 -20.90
C ARG A 516 -10.22 4.70 -20.35
N LEU A 517 -9.82 3.42 -20.33
CA LEU A 517 -8.49 2.99 -19.89
C LEU A 517 -7.40 3.41 -20.86
N ASP A 518 -7.63 3.23 -22.17
CA ASP A 518 -6.75 3.72 -23.23
C ASP A 518 -7.57 4.27 -24.41
N PRO A 519 -7.77 5.61 -24.48
CA PRO A 519 -8.49 6.24 -25.58
C PRO A 519 -7.82 6.06 -26.96
N ASN A 520 -6.56 5.61 -27.00
CA ASN A 520 -5.80 5.46 -28.22
C ASN A 520 -5.66 4.00 -28.69
N ASP A 521 -6.15 3.01 -27.92
CA ASP A 521 -6.06 1.61 -28.33
C ASP A 521 -6.86 1.37 -29.63
N GLU A 522 -6.16 0.98 -30.67
CA GLU A 522 -6.73 0.78 -32.02
C GLU A 522 -7.67 -0.44 -32.09
N ARG A 523 -7.50 -1.43 -31.23
CA ARG A 523 -8.36 -2.62 -31.17
C ARG A 523 -9.72 -2.26 -30.59
N ALA A 524 -9.70 -1.50 -29.49
CA ALA A 524 -10.92 -1.01 -28.82
C ALA A 524 -11.69 -0.04 -29.75
N LYS A 525 -11.02 0.88 -30.45
CA LYS A 525 -11.64 1.78 -31.45
C LYS A 525 -12.33 0.99 -32.56
N LYS A 526 -11.61 0.07 -33.19
CA LYS A 526 -12.15 -0.77 -34.27
C LYS A 526 -13.35 -1.61 -33.82
N LEU A 527 -13.29 -2.14 -32.60
CA LEU A 527 -14.39 -2.91 -32.01
C LEU A 527 -15.62 -2.03 -31.78
N ASN A 528 -15.43 -0.82 -31.21
CA ASN A 528 -16.50 0.16 -30.97
C ASN A 528 -17.18 0.60 -32.28
N ASP A 529 -16.39 0.87 -33.33
CA ASP A 529 -16.91 1.25 -34.66
C ASP A 529 -17.70 0.11 -35.32
N ARG A 530 -17.28 -1.13 -35.10
CA ARG A 530 -18.01 -2.32 -35.58
C ARG A 530 -19.34 -2.48 -34.84
N LEU A 531 -19.32 -2.42 -33.51
CA LEU A 531 -20.53 -2.51 -32.68
C LEU A 531 -21.56 -1.44 -33.03
N SER A 532 -21.12 -0.21 -33.28
CA SER A 532 -21.99 0.90 -33.70
C SER A 532 -22.68 0.64 -35.04
N ARG A 533 -22.01 -0.02 -35.96
CA ARG A 533 -22.61 -0.43 -37.26
C ARG A 533 -23.58 -1.60 -37.11
N ASP A 534 -23.20 -2.61 -36.32
CA ASP A 534 -24.01 -3.82 -36.13
C ASP A 534 -25.30 -3.53 -35.37
N SER A 535 -25.26 -2.66 -34.36
CA SER A 535 -26.45 -2.18 -33.63
C SER A 535 -27.40 -1.38 -34.50
N ALA A 536 -26.89 -0.52 -35.40
CA ALA A 536 -27.71 0.22 -36.37
C ALA A 536 -28.40 -0.72 -37.39
N ALA A 537 -27.71 -1.78 -37.83
CA ALA A 537 -28.28 -2.78 -38.74
C ALA A 537 -29.39 -3.62 -38.08
N HIS A 538 -29.26 -3.97 -36.79
CA HIS A 538 -30.31 -4.68 -36.05
C HIS A 538 -31.55 -3.84 -35.76
N GLN A 539 -31.42 -2.52 -35.54
CA GLN A 539 -32.54 -1.61 -35.33
C GLN A 539 -33.32 -1.28 -36.63
N SER A 540 -32.73 -1.58 -37.79
CA SER A 540 -33.33 -1.33 -39.12
C SER A 540 -34.03 -2.55 -39.73
N GLN A 541 -34.05 -3.70 -39.08
CA GLN A 541 -34.85 -4.85 -39.51
C GLN A 541 -36.28 -4.76 -38.90
N PRO A 542 -37.34 -4.78 -39.73
CA PRO A 542 -38.74 -4.60 -39.30
C PRO A 542 -39.28 -5.79 -38.51
#